data_140221a5ba2c8c7e672065618cc50b43
#
_entry.id   140221a5ba2c8c7e672065618cc50b43
#
_cell.length_a   1.000
_cell.length_b   1.000
_cell.length_c   1.000
_cell.angle_alpha   90.00
_cell.angle_beta   90.00
_cell.angle_gamma   90.00
#
_symmetry.space_group_name_H-M   'P 1'
#
loop_
_entity.id
_entity.type
_entity.pdbx_description
1 polymer ?
#
loop_
_entity_poly.entity_id
_entity_poly.type
_entity_poly.pdbx_seq_one_letter_code
_entity_poly.pdbx_strand_id
1 'polypeptide(L)'
;MKFASLTLTAAVSTCFVSVQGFSPAASFSARASSALQSTVEAPQERVAPGAGWEPEWEGREGKSPDEFLNSDMSRPDLSGMWECPLTRWDSEGIDVVKAQREAKKMPHCPLELKASPAMNAQGIDYFSKNKKKIRADLLKYGAIWLRGFDLMQDVNGFRDMHEALGLDPCLDPLHSSGLRKFASERDALYEEVNKPSLRGHYIGLHCESTAKRTAAYAAFVCFQRATEGGGRFIVADGAAILAEMDTKVLQKLYDRKIRISVSNLDIPPALPGFIKEGIKGAVDKAVAPKFDMDLEMIYESDGKPGRLQAVETAESPINRHPVTGLPVWFNNAHNHARKLRDRRPCGVPEVGMTEVFYADTMEPLSLEDCAEIKRASEKHITALPMEPGDVLLVDNYRALHGRDVFNGDRFHAVSWFTWDDNEEWRGEERRILEKNGLNKAINSMMDWLPKDFESNQS
;
A
#
# COMPACT_ATOMS: atom_id res chain seq x y z
N MET A 1 40.19 -0.03 12.28
CA MET A 1 38.81 0.26 12.69
C MET A 1 38.06 1.25 11.80
N LYS A 2 38.70 2.20 11.12
CA LYS A 2 38.01 3.17 10.21
C LYS A 2 37.60 2.58 8.86
N PHE A 3 38.27 1.55 8.37
CA PHE A 3 37.93 0.89 7.07
C PHE A 3 36.68 0.00 7.13
N ALA A 4 36.40 -0.61 8.28
CA ALA A 4 35.22 -1.45 8.45
C ALA A 4 33.89 -0.63 8.50
N SER A 5 34.00 0.62 8.97
CA SER A 5 32.83 1.52 9.04
C SER A 5 32.38 2.04 7.67
N LEU A 6 33.33 2.30 6.75
CA LEU A 6 32.99 2.77 5.40
C LEU A 6 32.37 1.65 4.54
N THR A 7 32.87 0.43 4.67
CA THR A 7 32.33 -0.72 3.91
C THR A 7 30.95 -1.11 4.38
N LEU A 8 30.65 -0.95 5.68
CA LEU A 8 29.34 -1.22 6.24
C LEU A 8 28.29 -0.18 5.77
N THR A 9 28.70 1.09 5.68
CA THR A 9 27.81 2.16 5.21
C THR A 9 27.48 1.98 3.72
N ALA A 10 28.42 1.51 2.90
CA ALA A 10 28.19 1.20 1.49
C ALA A 10 27.25 -0.02 1.33
N ALA A 11 27.41 -1.07 2.14
CA ALA A 11 26.54 -2.24 2.10
C ALA A 11 25.10 -1.91 2.52
N VAL A 12 24.95 -1.06 3.53
CA VAL A 12 23.62 -0.60 3.97
C VAL A 12 22.95 0.27 2.91
N SER A 13 23.70 1.16 2.23
CA SER A 13 23.17 1.94 1.10
C SER A 13 22.73 1.05 -0.06
N THR A 14 23.47 -0.02 -0.36
CA THR A 14 23.15 -0.96 -1.45
C THR A 14 21.88 -1.78 -1.11
N CYS A 15 21.65 -2.12 0.16
CA CYS A 15 20.44 -2.83 0.59
C CYS A 15 19.14 -2.04 0.32
N PHE A 16 19.21 -0.70 0.41
CA PHE A 16 18.03 0.15 0.21
C PHE A 16 17.89 0.66 -1.23
N VAL A 17 18.99 0.73 -1.98
CA VAL A 17 18.99 1.16 -3.40
C VAL A 17 18.51 0.04 -4.33
N SER A 18 18.63 -1.25 -3.93
CA SER A 18 18.14 -2.37 -4.75
C SER A 18 16.61 -2.45 -4.86
N VAL A 19 15.88 -1.72 -4.04
CA VAL A 19 14.42 -1.53 -4.23
C VAL A 19 14.12 -0.60 -5.42
N GLN A 20 15.14 0.13 -5.94
CA GLN A 20 15.02 1.02 -7.09
C GLN A 20 16.11 0.72 -8.13
N GLY A 21 15.94 -0.37 -8.89
CA GLY A 21 16.48 -0.59 -10.22
C GLY A 21 17.99 -0.38 -10.47
N PHE A 22 18.78 -1.45 -10.46
CA PHE A 22 20.03 -1.54 -11.23
C PHE A 22 19.87 -2.60 -12.32
N SER A 23 20.06 -2.19 -13.56
CA SER A 23 20.27 -3.12 -14.67
C SER A 23 21.59 -2.77 -15.36
N PRO A 24 22.59 -3.66 -15.38
CA PRO A 24 23.68 -3.54 -16.34
C PRO A 24 23.22 -4.20 -17.64
N ALA A 25 23.29 -3.47 -18.73
CA ALA A 25 23.08 -3.98 -20.06
C ALA A 25 24.09 -5.09 -20.38
N ALA A 26 23.63 -6.33 -20.45
CA ALA A 26 24.34 -7.43 -21.09
C ALA A 26 23.43 -7.99 -22.18
N SER A 27 23.84 -7.76 -23.43
CA SER A 27 23.23 -8.33 -24.62
C SER A 27 23.40 -9.84 -24.62
N PHE A 28 22.32 -10.61 -24.50
CA PHE A 28 22.27 -12.01 -24.86
C PHE A 28 21.23 -12.25 -25.92
N SER A 29 21.68 -12.88 -27.02
CA SER A 29 20.86 -13.23 -28.18
C SER A 29 19.78 -14.25 -27.80
N ALA A 30 18.54 -13.91 -28.08
CA ALA A 30 17.39 -14.77 -27.92
C ALA A 30 17.44 -15.95 -28.89
N ARG A 31 17.45 -17.18 -28.38
CA ARG A 31 16.93 -18.35 -29.09
C ARG A 31 15.44 -18.46 -28.76
N ALA A 32 14.63 -18.31 -29.78
CA ALA A 32 13.19 -18.51 -29.72
C ALA A 32 12.87 -19.96 -29.29
N SER A 33 12.21 -20.11 -28.18
CA SER A 33 11.45 -21.30 -27.82
C SER A 33 9.98 -20.92 -27.89
N SER A 34 9.25 -21.58 -28.77
CA SER A 34 7.81 -21.46 -28.91
C SER A 34 7.16 -22.04 -27.66
N ALA A 35 6.78 -21.20 -26.74
CA ALA A 35 5.96 -21.55 -25.60
C ALA A 35 4.59 -20.87 -25.72
N LEU A 36 3.57 -21.69 -25.68
CA LEU A 36 2.15 -21.42 -25.54
C LEU A 36 1.86 -20.00 -25.03
N GLN A 37 1.35 -19.16 -25.93
CA GLN A 37 0.60 -17.95 -25.57
C GLN A 37 -0.69 -18.42 -24.87
N SER A 38 -0.66 -18.58 -23.56
CA SER A 38 -1.88 -18.47 -22.79
C SER A 38 -2.27 -17.00 -22.83
N THR A 39 -3.30 -16.68 -23.55
CA THR A 39 -4.00 -15.39 -23.44
C THR A 39 -4.38 -15.22 -21.98
N VAL A 40 -3.59 -14.40 -21.27
CA VAL A 40 -3.98 -13.89 -19.96
C VAL A 40 -5.13 -12.95 -20.25
N GLU A 41 -6.37 -13.41 -20.09
CA GLU A 41 -7.50 -12.51 -20.01
C GLU A 41 -7.18 -11.48 -18.94
N ALA A 42 -7.23 -10.21 -19.33
CA ALA A 42 -7.19 -9.11 -18.38
C ALA A 42 -8.26 -9.36 -17.29
N PRO A 43 -8.00 -8.98 -16.02
CA PRO A 43 -8.97 -9.15 -14.96
C PRO A 43 -10.34 -8.68 -15.44
N GLN A 44 -11.37 -9.52 -15.35
CA GLN A 44 -12.73 -9.09 -15.70
C GLN A 44 -13.09 -7.94 -14.77
N GLU A 45 -13.05 -6.74 -15.31
CA GLU A 45 -13.38 -5.51 -14.63
C GLU A 45 -14.84 -5.57 -14.19
N ARG A 46 -15.05 -5.70 -12.90
CA ARG A 46 -16.32 -5.28 -12.32
C ARG A 46 -16.26 -3.78 -12.21
N VAL A 47 -16.93 -3.14 -13.09
CA VAL A 47 -17.18 -1.71 -13.02
C VAL A 47 -18.13 -1.45 -11.86
N ALA A 48 -17.93 -0.39 -11.08
CA ALA A 48 -18.83 0.00 -9.99
C ALA A 48 -20.28 0.04 -10.48
N PRO A 49 -21.29 -0.26 -9.64
CA PRO A 49 -22.68 -0.15 -10.02
C PRO A 49 -22.96 1.23 -10.60
N GLY A 50 -23.31 1.29 -11.89
CA GLY A 50 -23.48 2.52 -12.65
C GLY A 50 -22.50 2.72 -13.78
N ALA A 51 -21.58 1.83 -14.01
CA ALA A 51 -20.56 1.96 -15.04
C ALA A 51 -20.76 0.98 -16.20
N GLY A 52 -21.39 1.38 -17.18
CA GLY A 52 -21.15 1.25 -18.59
C GLY A 52 -20.72 2.63 -19.09
N TRP A 53 -20.19 3.44 -18.19
CA TRP A 53 -19.89 4.82 -18.40
C TRP A 53 -18.39 4.99 -18.64
N GLU A 54 -18.01 5.16 -19.88
CA GLU A 54 -16.81 5.91 -20.19
C GLU A 54 -17.13 7.36 -19.86
N PRO A 55 -16.39 8.02 -18.95
CA PRO A 55 -16.65 9.40 -18.63
C PRO A 55 -16.53 10.22 -19.92
N GLU A 56 -17.62 10.82 -20.36
CA GLU A 56 -17.52 11.97 -21.24
C GLU A 56 -16.75 13.01 -20.44
N TRP A 57 -15.48 13.13 -20.78
CA TRP A 57 -14.55 14.08 -20.22
C TRP A 57 -14.97 15.48 -20.64
N GLU A 58 -15.79 16.13 -19.88
CA GLU A 58 -15.99 17.56 -20.00
C GLU A 58 -15.07 18.27 -18.99
N GLY A 59 -13.86 18.52 -19.43
CA GLY A 59 -13.10 19.71 -19.11
C GLY A 59 -12.81 20.07 -17.66
N ARG A 60 -12.56 19.10 -16.76
CA ARG A 60 -11.80 19.42 -15.56
C ARG A 60 -10.31 19.32 -15.91
N GLU A 61 -9.74 20.43 -16.36
CA GLU A 61 -8.30 20.54 -16.55
C GLU A 61 -7.62 20.36 -15.18
N GLY A 62 -6.78 19.34 -15.06
CA GLY A 62 -5.94 19.17 -13.90
C GLY A 62 -5.00 20.37 -13.77
N LYS A 63 -4.88 20.92 -12.57
CA LYS A 63 -3.88 21.93 -12.26
C LYS A 63 -2.49 21.30 -12.29
N SER A 64 -1.44 22.10 -12.44
CA SER A 64 -0.07 21.60 -12.27
C SER A 64 0.17 21.15 -10.82
N PRO A 65 1.12 20.23 -10.56
CA PRO A 65 1.44 19.82 -9.19
C PRO A 65 1.68 21.00 -8.24
N ASP A 66 2.36 22.05 -8.70
CA ASP A 66 2.62 23.26 -7.91
C ASP A 66 1.34 24.02 -7.53
N GLU A 67 0.31 23.99 -8.39
CA GLU A 67 -0.99 24.61 -8.11
C GLU A 67 -1.80 23.80 -7.09
N PHE A 68 -1.65 22.48 -7.05
CA PHE A 68 -2.31 21.63 -6.04
C PHE A 68 -1.68 21.80 -4.67
N LEU A 69 -0.35 21.90 -4.64
CA LEU A 69 0.44 21.97 -3.43
C LEU A 69 0.59 23.40 -2.89
N ASN A 70 0.12 24.40 -3.62
CA ASN A 70 0.14 25.79 -3.21
C ASN A 70 -0.98 26.07 -2.20
N SER A 71 -0.84 25.42 -1.04
CA SER A 71 -1.78 25.53 0.07
C SER A 71 -1.67 26.88 0.78
N ASP A 72 -2.75 27.32 1.41
CA ASP A 72 -2.75 28.55 2.22
C ASP A 72 -1.77 28.43 3.40
N MET A 73 -0.65 29.13 3.32
CA MET A 73 0.41 29.11 4.33
C MET A 73 0.00 29.77 5.65
N SER A 74 -1.12 30.46 5.70
CA SER A 74 -1.68 31.01 6.96
C SER A 74 -2.37 29.94 7.80
N ARG A 75 -2.66 28.77 7.24
CA ARG A 75 -3.29 27.66 7.95
C ARG A 75 -2.33 27.05 8.97
N PRO A 76 -2.86 26.52 10.08
CA PRO A 76 -2.04 25.82 11.08
C PRO A 76 -1.23 24.69 10.47
N ASP A 77 -0.01 24.52 10.94
CA ASP A 77 0.81 23.37 10.65
C ASP A 77 0.21 22.12 11.31
N LEU A 78 0.23 20.98 10.59
CA LEU A 78 -0.11 19.66 11.13
C LEU A 78 1.12 18.94 11.72
N SER A 79 2.23 19.64 11.90
CA SER A 79 3.41 19.10 12.60
C SER A 79 3.02 18.54 13.97
N GLY A 80 3.61 17.41 14.33
CA GLY A 80 3.23 16.68 15.55
C GLY A 80 2.10 15.67 15.33
N MET A 81 1.98 15.12 14.14
CA MET A 81 1.08 14.01 13.85
C MET A 81 1.38 12.79 14.72
N TRP A 82 0.34 12.02 14.99
CA TRP A 82 0.45 10.73 15.65
C TRP A 82 1.32 9.77 14.85
N GLU A 83 1.99 8.87 15.53
CA GLU A 83 2.46 7.65 14.87
C GLU A 83 1.27 6.86 14.33
N CYS A 84 1.53 6.06 13.29
CA CYS A 84 0.57 5.09 12.83
C CYS A 84 0.24 4.10 13.98
N PRO A 85 -1.03 3.81 14.25
CA PRO A 85 -1.44 2.92 15.33
C PRO A 85 -0.80 1.53 15.24
N LEU A 86 -0.63 0.86 16.38
CA LEU A 86 -0.28 -0.55 16.40
C LEU A 86 -1.37 -1.39 15.71
N THR A 87 -0.94 -2.39 14.95
CA THR A 87 -1.87 -3.30 14.28
C THR A 87 -2.68 -4.09 15.29
N ARG A 88 -3.98 -4.13 15.09
CA ARG A 88 -4.89 -4.87 15.96
C ARG A 88 -5.16 -6.24 15.41
N TRP A 89 -4.46 -7.19 15.96
CA TRP A 89 -4.65 -8.59 15.66
C TRP A 89 -5.70 -9.20 16.59
N ASP A 90 -6.78 -9.72 16.02
CA ASP A 90 -7.78 -10.55 16.67
C ASP A 90 -8.18 -11.67 15.71
N SER A 91 -7.32 -12.67 15.60
CA SER A 91 -7.48 -13.79 14.66
C SER A 91 -7.72 -15.13 15.35
N GLU A 92 -7.62 -15.21 16.67
CA GLU A 92 -7.73 -16.49 17.37
C GLU A 92 -9.18 -17.00 17.43
N GLY A 93 -9.34 -18.32 17.29
CA GLY A 93 -10.63 -18.98 17.41
C GLY A 93 -11.66 -18.56 16.35
N ILE A 94 -11.24 -18.15 15.17
CA ILE A 94 -12.14 -17.87 14.06
C ILE A 94 -12.64 -19.19 13.45
N ASP A 95 -13.94 -19.42 13.47
CA ASP A 95 -14.59 -20.44 12.67
C ASP A 95 -14.70 -19.92 11.22
N VAL A 96 -13.87 -20.46 10.33
CA VAL A 96 -13.75 -20.03 8.93
C VAL A 96 -15.08 -20.13 8.19
N VAL A 97 -15.86 -21.22 8.40
CA VAL A 97 -17.15 -21.42 7.73
C VAL A 97 -18.18 -20.40 8.20
N LYS A 98 -18.21 -20.11 9.50
CA LYS A 98 -19.08 -19.09 10.07
C LYS A 98 -18.66 -17.71 9.56
N ALA A 99 -17.37 -17.41 9.56
CA ALA A 99 -16.81 -16.16 9.05
C ALA A 99 -17.23 -15.88 7.60
N GLN A 100 -17.14 -16.87 6.72
CA GLN A 100 -17.60 -16.75 5.34
C GLN A 100 -19.11 -16.47 5.23
N ARG A 101 -19.93 -17.11 6.08
CA ARG A 101 -21.38 -16.85 6.09
C ARG A 101 -21.73 -15.43 6.57
N GLU A 102 -20.99 -14.91 7.53
CA GLU A 102 -21.16 -13.53 8.03
C GLU A 102 -20.71 -12.53 6.97
N ALA A 103 -19.56 -12.73 6.35
CA ALA A 103 -19.02 -11.89 5.31
C ALA A 103 -19.96 -11.77 4.08
N LYS A 104 -20.66 -12.85 3.70
CA LYS A 104 -21.66 -12.84 2.61
C LYS A 104 -22.82 -11.89 2.83
N LYS A 105 -23.10 -11.47 4.06
CA LYS A 105 -24.21 -10.57 4.41
C LYS A 105 -23.81 -9.10 4.36
N MET A 106 -22.53 -8.82 4.20
CA MET A 106 -22.03 -7.46 4.20
C MET A 106 -22.36 -6.74 2.88
N PRO A 107 -22.64 -5.44 2.91
CA PRO A 107 -22.97 -4.69 1.71
C PRO A 107 -21.72 -4.54 0.81
N HIS A 108 -21.95 -4.26 -0.46
CA HIS A 108 -20.88 -4.11 -1.44
C HIS A 108 -20.01 -2.88 -1.21
N CYS A 109 -18.72 -3.04 -1.34
CA CYS A 109 -17.69 -2.01 -1.36
C CYS A 109 -17.32 -1.65 -2.80
N PRO A 110 -17.04 -0.37 -3.13
CA PRO A 110 -17.29 0.83 -2.32
C PRO A 110 -18.72 1.36 -2.46
N LEU A 111 -19.17 2.15 -1.48
CA LEU A 111 -20.36 2.99 -1.64
C LEU A 111 -19.98 4.20 -2.51
N GLU A 112 -20.67 4.41 -3.62
CA GLU A 112 -20.54 5.65 -4.40
C GLU A 112 -21.42 6.76 -3.80
N LEU A 113 -20.80 7.90 -3.48
CA LEU A 113 -21.48 9.12 -3.05
C LEU A 113 -21.19 10.24 -4.04
N LYS A 114 -22.09 10.42 -5.00
CA LYS A 114 -21.97 11.44 -6.04
C LYS A 114 -22.56 12.77 -5.58
N ALA A 115 -21.77 13.85 -5.67
CA ALA A 115 -22.21 15.19 -5.33
C ALA A 115 -23.34 15.66 -6.25
N SER A 116 -24.35 16.27 -5.65
CA SER A 116 -25.35 17.07 -6.36
C SER A 116 -24.96 18.56 -6.31
N PRO A 117 -25.51 19.42 -7.16
CA PRO A 117 -25.30 20.87 -7.06
C PRO A 117 -25.62 21.43 -5.67
N ALA A 118 -26.65 20.90 -5.03
CA ALA A 118 -27.03 21.31 -3.67
C ALA A 118 -26.02 20.85 -2.59
N MET A 119 -25.30 19.75 -2.81
CA MET A 119 -24.23 19.29 -1.93
C MET A 119 -22.97 20.15 -2.14
N ASN A 120 -22.60 20.43 -3.39
CA ASN A 120 -21.46 21.32 -3.72
C ASN A 120 -21.65 22.73 -3.18
N ALA A 121 -22.88 23.27 -3.24
CA ALA A 121 -23.20 24.58 -2.67
C ALA A 121 -23.00 24.67 -1.15
N GLN A 122 -22.99 23.56 -0.43
CA GLN A 122 -22.72 23.51 1.00
C GLN A 122 -21.22 23.49 1.33
N GLY A 123 -20.39 23.09 0.38
CA GLY A 123 -18.94 22.98 0.61
C GLY A 123 -18.60 22.13 1.84
N ILE A 124 -17.76 22.66 2.71
CA ILE A 124 -17.31 22.00 3.96
C ILE A 124 -18.48 21.66 4.91
N ASP A 125 -19.53 22.47 4.93
CA ASP A 125 -20.69 22.26 5.77
C ASP A 125 -21.40 20.93 5.49
N TYR A 126 -21.37 20.45 4.23
CA TYR A 126 -21.92 19.16 3.89
C TYR A 126 -21.26 18.04 4.70
N PHE A 127 -19.93 18.02 4.76
CA PHE A 127 -19.18 17.00 5.49
C PHE A 127 -19.38 17.10 7.00
N SER A 128 -19.33 18.31 7.55
CA SER A 128 -19.57 18.55 8.97
C SER A 128 -20.96 18.05 9.43
N LYS A 129 -22.01 18.39 8.68
CA LYS A 129 -23.40 18.00 8.98
C LYS A 129 -23.66 16.51 8.83
N ASN A 130 -22.96 15.87 7.89
CA ASN A 130 -23.13 14.45 7.58
C ASN A 130 -22.02 13.56 8.19
N LYS A 131 -21.13 14.08 9.02
CA LYS A 131 -19.99 13.39 9.63
C LYS A 131 -20.37 12.00 10.16
N LYS A 132 -21.38 11.94 11.05
CA LYS A 132 -21.81 10.69 11.67
C LYS A 132 -22.31 9.65 10.66
N LYS A 133 -23.05 10.11 9.63
CA LYS A 133 -23.57 9.23 8.59
C LYS A 133 -22.44 8.70 7.70
N ILE A 134 -21.55 9.57 7.23
CA ILE A 134 -20.43 9.20 6.35
C ILE A 134 -19.52 8.20 7.08
N ARG A 135 -19.25 8.41 8.36
CA ARG A 135 -18.42 7.48 9.16
C ARG A 135 -19.11 6.13 9.39
N ALA A 136 -20.41 6.13 9.68
CA ALA A 136 -21.19 4.90 9.78
C ALA A 136 -21.25 4.14 8.45
N ASP A 137 -21.40 4.86 7.34
CA ASP A 137 -21.37 4.28 6.00
C ASP A 137 -19.97 3.72 5.67
N LEU A 138 -18.86 4.39 6.07
CA LEU A 138 -17.50 3.88 5.88
C LEU A 138 -17.31 2.52 6.56
N LEU A 139 -17.68 2.39 7.84
CA LEU A 139 -17.64 1.11 8.56
C LEU A 139 -18.56 0.05 7.95
N LYS A 140 -19.74 0.48 7.44
CA LYS A 140 -20.71 -0.43 6.84
C LYS A 140 -20.27 -0.98 5.50
N TYR A 141 -19.66 -0.16 4.65
CA TYR A 141 -19.32 -0.51 3.27
C TYR A 141 -17.81 -0.77 3.05
N GLY A 142 -16.95 -0.42 4.00
CA GLY A 142 -15.50 -0.58 3.91
C GLY A 142 -14.80 0.50 3.10
N ALA A 143 -15.47 1.11 2.14
CA ALA A 143 -14.97 2.27 1.41
C ALA A 143 -16.11 3.13 0.87
N ILE A 144 -15.86 4.45 0.72
CA ILE A 144 -16.78 5.41 0.11
C ILE A 144 -16.04 6.17 -0.98
N TRP A 145 -16.56 6.10 -2.20
CA TRP A 145 -16.07 6.90 -3.31
C TRP A 145 -16.85 8.21 -3.39
N LEU A 146 -16.24 9.30 -2.93
CA LEU A 146 -16.76 10.66 -3.02
C LEU A 146 -16.46 11.21 -4.41
N ARG A 147 -17.50 11.44 -5.20
CA ARG A 147 -17.39 11.86 -6.61
C ARG A 147 -17.96 13.23 -6.87
N GLY A 148 -17.23 14.02 -7.67
CA GLY A 148 -17.75 15.28 -8.20
C GLY A 148 -17.97 16.36 -7.17
N PHE A 149 -17.31 16.28 -6.02
CA PHE A 149 -17.26 17.37 -5.05
C PHE A 149 -16.24 18.42 -5.48
N ASP A 150 -16.67 19.67 -5.59
CA ASP A 150 -15.80 20.78 -5.98
C ASP A 150 -14.79 21.14 -4.89
N LEU A 151 -15.09 20.80 -3.64
CA LEU A 151 -14.25 21.14 -2.49
C LEU A 151 -12.84 20.52 -2.58
N MET A 152 -12.71 19.25 -3.00
CA MET A 152 -11.45 18.52 -2.90
C MET A 152 -10.58 18.62 -4.16
N GLN A 153 -10.67 19.69 -4.93
CA GLN A 153 -9.84 19.89 -6.13
C GLN A 153 -8.42 20.39 -5.82
N ASP A 154 -8.15 20.78 -4.59
CA ASP A 154 -6.83 21.17 -4.09
C ASP A 154 -6.60 20.68 -2.66
N VAL A 155 -5.37 20.88 -2.16
CA VAL A 155 -4.96 20.37 -0.83
C VAL A 155 -5.72 21.03 0.31
N ASN A 156 -6.11 22.31 0.19
CA ASN A 156 -6.87 22.98 1.24
C ASN A 156 -8.26 22.40 1.38
N GLY A 157 -8.97 22.22 0.27
CA GLY A 157 -10.30 21.64 0.27
C GLY A 157 -10.30 20.16 0.67
N PHE A 158 -9.28 19.40 0.29
CA PHE A 158 -9.09 18.04 0.77
C PHE A 158 -8.88 17.99 2.30
N ARG A 159 -8.06 18.91 2.84
CA ARG A 159 -7.85 19.05 4.27
C ARG A 159 -9.14 19.45 4.99
N ASP A 160 -9.89 20.44 4.46
CA ASP A 160 -11.18 20.84 5.01
C ASP A 160 -12.16 19.67 5.11
N MET A 161 -12.19 18.81 4.12
CA MET A 161 -13.04 17.62 4.11
C MET A 161 -12.69 16.66 5.25
N HIS A 162 -11.42 16.26 5.39
CA HIS A 162 -11.06 15.28 6.42
C HIS A 162 -11.14 15.86 7.83
N GLU A 163 -10.83 17.15 8.04
CA GLU A 163 -11.05 17.84 9.31
C GLU A 163 -12.55 17.91 9.66
N ALA A 164 -13.39 18.25 8.70
CA ALA A 164 -14.86 18.29 8.89
C ALA A 164 -15.43 16.91 9.26
N LEU A 165 -14.85 15.84 8.73
CA LEU A 165 -15.19 14.47 9.11
C LEU A 165 -14.59 14.07 10.47
N GLY A 166 -13.68 14.88 11.03
CA GLY A 166 -12.96 14.61 12.28
C GLY A 166 -12.04 13.41 12.16
N LEU A 167 -11.40 13.25 11.03
CA LEU A 167 -10.34 12.28 10.84
C LEU A 167 -9.03 12.89 11.35
N ASP A 168 -8.32 12.18 12.22
CA ASP A 168 -7.07 12.65 12.85
C ASP A 168 -5.86 12.07 12.10
N PRO A 169 -5.07 12.90 11.41
CA PRO A 169 -3.95 12.44 10.60
C PRO A 169 -2.88 11.74 11.42
N CYS A 170 -2.27 10.71 10.83
CA CYS A 170 -1.11 10.01 11.39
C CYS A 170 -0.03 9.79 10.32
N LEU A 171 1.15 9.41 10.80
CA LEU A 171 2.25 9.00 9.94
C LEU A 171 1.90 7.72 9.19
N ASP A 172 2.46 7.58 7.99
CA ASP A 172 2.42 6.32 7.23
C ASP A 172 3.09 5.18 8.03
N PRO A 173 2.58 3.94 8.01
CA PRO A 173 3.21 2.81 8.71
C PRO A 173 4.68 2.59 8.34
N LEU A 174 5.07 2.96 7.12
CA LEU A 174 6.43 2.87 6.61
C LEU A 174 7.24 4.17 6.72
N HIS A 175 6.69 5.19 7.36
CA HIS A 175 7.34 6.50 7.45
C HIS A 175 8.75 6.42 8.06
N SER A 176 8.93 5.61 9.10
CA SER A 176 10.23 5.41 9.75
C SER A 176 11.30 4.83 8.81
N SER A 177 10.90 4.16 7.74
CA SER A 177 11.81 3.61 6.73
C SER A 177 12.34 4.65 5.75
N GLY A 178 11.74 5.84 5.68
CA GLY A 178 12.05 6.87 4.69
C GLY A 178 11.59 6.55 3.26
N LEU A 179 10.83 5.48 3.05
CA LEU A 179 10.33 5.07 1.74
C LEU A 179 9.15 5.90 1.25
N ARG A 180 8.42 6.51 2.17
CA ARG A 180 7.28 7.38 1.87
C ARG A 180 7.67 8.85 2.02
N LYS A 181 7.30 9.65 1.05
CA LYS A 181 7.54 11.09 1.04
C LYS A 181 6.25 11.85 1.19
N PHE A 182 6.29 12.95 1.96
CA PHE A 182 5.20 13.89 1.95
C PHE A 182 5.15 14.66 0.62
N ALA A 183 3.96 14.78 0.06
CA ALA A 183 3.65 15.78 -0.95
C ALA A 183 3.47 17.14 -0.26
N SER A 184 2.82 17.14 0.90
CA SER A 184 2.70 18.30 1.79
C SER A 184 2.73 17.84 3.25
N GLU A 185 3.84 18.09 3.94
CA GLU A 185 3.99 17.76 5.36
C GLU A 185 2.96 18.51 6.22
N ARG A 186 2.76 19.78 5.90
CA ARG A 186 1.80 20.64 6.59
C ARG A 186 0.36 20.14 6.49
N ASP A 187 -0.01 19.53 5.38
CA ASP A 187 -1.36 19.06 5.11
C ASP A 187 -1.52 17.55 5.36
N ALA A 188 -0.50 16.89 5.95
CA ALA A 188 -0.46 15.46 6.21
C ALA A 188 -0.67 14.61 4.95
N LEU A 189 -0.17 15.08 3.81
CA LEU A 189 -0.41 14.51 2.50
C LEU A 189 0.84 13.80 2.00
N TYR A 190 0.73 12.50 1.72
CA TYR A 190 1.79 11.69 1.12
C TYR A 190 1.60 11.57 -0.40
N GLU A 191 2.72 11.47 -1.11
CA GLU A 191 2.68 11.05 -2.52
C GLU A 191 2.21 9.60 -2.63
N GLU A 192 1.18 9.38 -3.44
CA GLU A 192 0.70 8.05 -3.76
C GLU A 192 1.27 7.61 -5.10
N VAL A 193 2.29 6.77 -5.07
CA VAL A 193 3.01 6.10 -6.18
C VAL A 193 2.81 6.74 -7.57
N ASN A 194 3.27 7.98 -7.71
CA ASN A 194 3.16 8.74 -8.95
C ASN A 194 4.44 8.68 -9.80
N LYS A 195 5.52 8.08 -9.27
CA LYS A 195 6.84 8.08 -9.89
C LYS A 195 6.79 7.47 -11.29
N PRO A 196 7.37 8.15 -12.31
CA PRO A 196 7.46 7.62 -13.67
C PRO A 196 8.10 6.23 -13.76
N SER A 197 9.09 5.94 -12.90
CA SER A 197 9.75 4.63 -12.84
C SER A 197 8.82 3.48 -12.42
N LEU A 198 7.69 3.78 -11.78
CA LEU A 198 6.70 2.80 -11.35
C LEU A 198 5.43 2.78 -12.22
N ARG A 199 5.36 3.58 -13.29
CA ARG A 199 4.17 3.64 -14.15
C ARG A 199 3.80 2.29 -14.76
N GLY A 200 4.79 1.51 -15.19
CA GLY A 200 4.62 0.16 -15.73
C GLY A 200 4.47 -0.94 -14.68
N HIS A 201 4.35 -0.60 -13.40
CA HIS A 201 4.23 -1.56 -12.31
C HIS A 201 2.78 -1.61 -11.81
N TYR A 202 2.14 -2.78 -11.95
CA TYR A 202 0.83 -3.02 -11.35
C TYR A 202 0.99 -3.21 -9.84
N ILE A 203 0.30 -2.38 -9.05
CA ILE A 203 0.25 -2.51 -7.60
C ILE A 203 -0.97 -3.36 -7.24
N GLY A 204 -0.71 -4.57 -6.72
CA GLY A 204 -1.76 -5.50 -6.33
C GLY A 204 -2.52 -5.01 -5.09
N LEU A 205 -3.61 -5.70 -4.78
CA LEU A 205 -4.42 -5.40 -3.60
C LEU A 205 -3.61 -5.59 -2.31
N HIS A 206 -3.59 -4.57 -1.48
CA HIS A 206 -2.93 -4.53 -0.18
C HIS A 206 -3.67 -3.61 0.78
N CYS A 207 -3.40 -3.77 2.06
CA CYS A 207 -3.72 -2.81 3.11
C CYS A 207 -2.44 -2.03 3.42
N GLU A 208 -2.52 -0.75 3.75
CA GLU A 208 -1.34 -0.02 4.25
C GLU A 208 -1.08 -0.43 5.69
N SER A 209 -0.34 -1.50 5.82
CA SER A 209 -0.02 -2.11 7.11
C SER A 209 1.33 -2.79 7.08
N THR A 210 1.95 -2.82 8.23
CA THR A 210 3.00 -3.76 8.60
C THR A 210 2.43 -4.73 9.62
N ALA A 211 3.13 -5.82 9.91
CA ALA A 211 2.70 -6.71 10.99
C ALA A 211 2.55 -5.97 12.32
N LYS A 212 3.29 -4.87 12.51
CA LYS A 212 3.30 -4.07 13.75
C LYS A 212 2.36 -2.87 13.73
N ARG A 213 2.23 -2.16 12.59
CA ARG A 213 1.47 -0.91 12.50
C ARG A 213 0.52 -0.90 11.32
N THR A 214 -0.66 -0.33 11.53
CA THR A 214 -1.72 -0.21 10.50
C THR A 214 -2.49 1.08 10.70
N ALA A 215 -2.56 1.91 9.67
CA ALA A 215 -3.48 3.05 9.67
C ALA A 215 -4.94 2.57 9.76
N ALA A 216 -5.75 3.23 10.56
CA ALA A 216 -7.16 2.85 10.71
C ALA A 216 -7.96 3.14 9.43
N TYR A 217 -7.77 4.35 8.90
CA TYR A 217 -8.45 4.83 7.71
C TYR A 217 -7.47 5.49 6.75
N ALA A 218 -7.89 5.63 5.51
CA ALA A 218 -7.19 6.39 4.48
C ALA A 218 -8.16 7.25 3.67
N ALA A 219 -7.64 8.34 3.12
CA ALA A 219 -8.31 9.11 2.08
C ALA A 219 -7.34 9.28 0.90
N PHE A 220 -7.67 8.64 -0.21
CA PHE A 220 -6.94 8.78 -1.47
C PHE A 220 -7.63 9.84 -2.31
N VAL A 221 -6.90 10.87 -2.72
CA VAL A 221 -7.42 11.96 -3.55
C VAL A 221 -6.77 11.95 -4.94
N CYS A 222 -7.57 12.18 -5.96
CA CYS A 222 -7.09 12.43 -7.31
C CYS A 222 -7.00 13.94 -7.55
N PHE A 223 -5.81 14.47 -7.76
CA PHE A 223 -5.62 15.85 -8.23
C PHE A 223 -5.42 15.89 -9.74
N GLN A 224 -4.74 14.87 -10.27
CA GLN A 224 -4.54 14.71 -11.71
C GLN A 224 -4.58 13.23 -12.07
N ARG A 225 -5.42 12.88 -13.01
CA ARG A 225 -5.43 11.54 -13.58
C ARG A 225 -4.27 11.36 -14.56
N ALA A 226 -3.98 10.11 -14.90
CA ALA A 226 -2.94 9.81 -15.88
C ALA A 226 -3.26 10.46 -17.25
N THR A 227 -2.32 11.28 -17.74
CA THR A 227 -2.53 12.11 -18.95
C THR A 227 -2.63 11.31 -20.25
N GLU A 228 -2.03 10.11 -20.28
CA GLU A 228 -1.99 9.22 -21.44
C GLU A 228 -2.74 7.90 -21.20
N GLY A 229 -3.56 7.84 -20.15
CA GLY A 229 -4.43 6.71 -19.82
C GLY A 229 -3.91 5.72 -18.80
N GLY A 230 -4.78 4.83 -18.34
CA GLY A 230 -4.53 3.88 -17.25
C GLY A 230 -4.59 4.55 -15.87
N GLY A 231 -3.91 3.95 -14.90
CA GLY A 231 -3.74 4.50 -13.54
C GLY A 231 -5.01 4.52 -12.71
N ARG A 232 -5.99 3.69 -13.06
CA ARG A 232 -7.21 3.54 -12.26
C ARG A 232 -6.84 3.08 -10.86
N PHE A 233 -7.50 3.63 -9.88
CA PHE A 233 -7.42 3.15 -8.52
C PHE A 233 -8.26 1.87 -8.43
N ILE A 234 -7.72 0.81 -7.84
CA ILE A 234 -8.46 -0.43 -7.63
C ILE A 234 -8.73 -0.64 -6.14
N VAL A 235 -9.92 -1.10 -5.84
CA VAL A 235 -10.36 -1.42 -4.47
C VAL A 235 -11.10 -2.74 -4.45
N ALA A 236 -10.93 -3.52 -3.38
CA ALA A 236 -11.69 -4.75 -3.18
C ALA A 236 -12.04 -4.91 -1.69
N ASP A 237 -13.24 -5.45 -1.43
CA ASP A 237 -13.73 -5.69 -0.07
C ASP A 237 -13.14 -6.98 0.50
N GLY A 238 -12.37 -6.89 1.57
CA GLY A 238 -11.83 -8.07 2.28
C GLY A 238 -12.92 -9.02 2.79
N ALA A 239 -14.10 -8.51 3.12
CA ALA A 239 -15.23 -9.37 3.45
C ALA A 239 -15.74 -10.15 2.23
N ALA A 240 -15.82 -9.52 1.06
CA ALA A 240 -16.24 -10.18 -0.16
C ALA A 240 -15.21 -11.24 -0.62
N ILE A 241 -13.92 -10.93 -0.50
CA ILE A 241 -12.83 -11.88 -0.78
C ILE A 241 -12.93 -13.09 0.16
N LEU A 242 -13.08 -12.86 1.47
CA LEU A 242 -13.25 -13.91 2.47
C LEU A 242 -14.46 -14.81 2.14
N ALA A 243 -15.58 -14.21 1.77
CA ALA A 243 -16.80 -14.92 1.44
C ALA A 243 -16.70 -15.78 0.16
N GLU A 244 -15.86 -15.37 -0.78
CA GLU A 244 -15.68 -15.99 -2.10
C GLU A 244 -14.66 -17.12 -2.13
N MET A 245 -13.65 -17.06 -1.25
CA MET A 245 -12.53 -18.00 -1.27
C MET A 245 -12.98 -19.44 -1.00
N ASP A 246 -12.32 -20.40 -1.65
CA ASP A 246 -12.54 -21.82 -1.32
C ASP A 246 -12.27 -22.08 0.16
N THR A 247 -13.23 -22.74 0.82
CA THR A 247 -13.16 -22.93 2.27
C THR A 247 -11.96 -23.77 2.72
N LYS A 248 -11.50 -24.73 1.90
CA LYS A 248 -10.36 -25.58 2.26
C LYS A 248 -9.05 -24.83 2.15
N VAL A 249 -8.91 -24.01 1.10
CA VAL A 249 -7.74 -23.14 0.94
C VAL A 249 -7.70 -22.11 2.06
N LEU A 250 -8.83 -21.49 2.34
CA LEU A 250 -8.93 -20.49 3.41
C LEU A 250 -8.61 -21.08 4.78
N GLN A 251 -9.14 -22.28 5.10
CA GLN A 251 -8.83 -22.98 6.35
C GLN A 251 -7.36 -23.33 6.44
N LYS A 252 -6.76 -23.84 5.34
CA LYS A 252 -5.33 -24.16 5.27
C LYS A 252 -4.46 -22.92 5.57
N LEU A 253 -4.78 -21.78 4.94
CA LEU A 253 -4.04 -20.55 5.15
C LEU A 253 -4.23 -19.99 6.57
N TYR A 254 -5.42 -20.14 7.13
CA TYR A 254 -5.72 -19.75 8.51
C TYR A 254 -4.91 -20.57 9.52
N ASP A 255 -4.91 -21.91 9.36
CA ASP A 255 -4.22 -22.83 10.29
C ASP A 255 -2.70 -22.69 10.23
N ARG A 256 -2.16 -22.51 9.02
CA ARG A 256 -0.71 -22.40 8.80
C ARG A 256 -0.16 -21.01 9.02
N LYS A 257 -1.02 -20.00 9.02
CA LYS A 257 -0.65 -18.57 8.96
C LYS A 257 0.26 -18.25 7.77
N ILE A 258 0.52 -16.98 7.54
CA ILE A 258 1.42 -16.50 6.48
C ILE A 258 2.49 -15.58 7.05
N ARG A 259 3.61 -15.50 6.34
CA ARG A 259 4.67 -14.50 6.54
C ARG A 259 4.97 -13.84 5.21
N ILE A 260 5.26 -12.55 5.22
CA ILE A 260 5.49 -11.76 4.02
C ILE A 260 6.91 -11.21 4.05
N SER A 261 7.69 -11.43 2.97
CA SER A 261 8.95 -10.73 2.81
C SER A 261 8.69 -9.31 2.31
N VAL A 262 9.31 -8.33 2.95
CA VAL A 262 9.12 -6.91 2.65
C VAL A 262 10.35 -6.26 2.02
N SER A 263 11.50 -6.89 2.11
CA SER A 263 12.74 -6.44 1.49
C SER A 263 13.71 -7.60 1.29
N ASN A 264 14.50 -7.54 0.25
CA ASN A 264 15.48 -8.57 -0.11
C ASN A 264 16.84 -7.94 -0.41
N LEU A 265 17.90 -8.63 0.02
CA LEU A 265 19.27 -8.33 -0.33
C LEU A 265 19.93 -9.53 -1.01
N ASP A 266 20.40 -9.37 -2.24
CA ASP A 266 21.19 -10.39 -2.91
C ASP A 266 22.58 -10.52 -2.26
N ILE A 267 22.90 -11.74 -1.88
CA ILE A 267 24.23 -12.07 -1.35
C ILE A 267 24.89 -13.03 -2.34
N PRO A 268 26.08 -12.69 -2.88
CA PRO A 268 26.76 -13.56 -3.81
C PRO A 268 26.91 -14.99 -3.26
N PRO A 269 26.54 -16.03 -4.03
CA PRO A 269 26.58 -17.43 -3.58
C PRO A 269 27.97 -17.87 -3.11
N ALA A 270 29.00 -17.33 -3.76
CA ALA A 270 30.41 -17.66 -3.49
C ALA A 270 30.95 -17.12 -2.16
N LEU A 271 30.20 -16.25 -1.44
CA LEU A 271 30.64 -15.76 -0.15
C LEU A 271 30.67 -16.87 0.90
N PRO A 272 31.76 -17.01 1.67
CA PRO A 272 31.81 -17.95 2.78
C PRO A 272 30.70 -17.73 3.81
N GLY A 273 30.20 -18.80 4.42
CA GLY A 273 29.09 -18.75 5.36
C GLY A 273 29.30 -17.76 6.52
N PHE A 274 30.52 -17.71 7.08
CA PHE A 274 30.83 -16.80 8.18
C PHE A 274 30.72 -15.32 7.78
N ILE A 275 30.98 -14.98 6.49
CA ILE A 275 30.82 -13.62 5.96
C ILE A 275 29.32 -13.32 5.82
N LYS A 276 28.54 -14.30 5.32
CA LYS A 276 27.08 -14.17 5.22
C LYS A 276 26.45 -13.92 6.58
N GLU A 277 26.84 -14.69 7.60
CA GLU A 277 26.39 -14.50 8.96
C GLU A 277 26.85 -13.13 9.54
N GLY A 278 28.04 -12.69 9.21
CA GLY A 278 28.51 -11.36 9.57
C GLY A 278 27.67 -10.23 8.93
N ILE A 279 27.30 -10.37 7.67
CA ILE A 279 26.39 -9.44 6.98
C ILE A 279 25.02 -9.45 7.66
N LYS A 280 24.43 -10.64 7.88
CA LYS A 280 23.16 -10.78 8.59
C LYS A 280 23.21 -10.08 9.94
N GLY A 281 24.19 -10.40 10.78
CA GLY A 281 24.32 -9.79 12.12
C GLY A 281 24.53 -8.28 12.08
N ALA A 282 25.17 -7.75 11.05
CA ALA A 282 25.32 -6.31 10.85
C ALA A 282 23.99 -5.65 10.46
N VAL A 283 23.21 -6.29 9.58
CA VAL A 283 21.88 -5.81 9.15
C VAL A 283 20.91 -5.90 10.32
N ASP A 284 20.85 -6.99 11.04
CA ASP A 284 20.00 -7.16 12.23
C ASP A 284 20.27 -6.08 13.29
N LYS A 285 21.51 -5.73 13.52
CA LYS A 285 21.89 -4.74 14.53
C LYS A 285 21.76 -3.29 14.08
N ALA A 286 21.99 -3.02 12.81
CA ALA A 286 22.08 -1.65 12.31
C ALA A 286 20.80 -1.20 11.60
N VAL A 287 20.06 -2.12 11.00
CA VAL A 287 18.91 -1.84 10.14
C VAL A 287 17.61 -2.16 10.85
N ALA A 288 17.45 -3.37 11.37
CA ALA A 288 16.19 -3.79 11.98
C ALA A 288 15.65 -2.85 13.08
N PRO A 289 16.50 -2.30 13.99
CA PRO A 289 16.02 -1.37 15.01
C PRO A 289 15.56 0.00 14.47
N LYS A 290 15.87 0.30 13.21
CA LYS A 290 15.51 1.59 12.58
C LYS A 290 14.15 1.54 11.90
N PHE A 291 13.68 0.35 11.62
CA PHE A 291 12.34 0.12 11.08
C PHE A 291 11.43 -0.20 12.26
N ASP A 292 10.38 0.54 12.39
CA ASP A 292 9.33 0.25 13.36
C ASP A 292 8.45 -0.89 12.83
N MET A 293 9.09 -2.05 12.64
CA MET A 293 8.49 -3.27 12.10
C MET A 293 9.06 -4.48 12.84
N ASP A 294 8.24 -5.47 13.07
CA ASP A 294 8.68 -6.76 13.60
C ASP A 294 9.19 -7.61 12.44
N LEU A 295 10.51 -7.58 12.22
CA LEU A 295 11.18 -8.26 11.13
C LEU A 295 12.16 -9.32 11.62
N GLU A 296 12.20 -10.43 10.91
CA GLU A 296 13.25 -11.42 11.01
C GLU A 296 14.06 -11.47 9.71
N MET A 297 15.39 -11.47 9.84
CA MET A 297 16.27 -11.63 8.68
C MET A 297 16.55 -13.10 8.46
N ILE A 298 16.15 -13.63 7.31
CA ILE A 298 16.32 -15.03 6.93
C ILE A 298 17.10 -15.18 5.63
N TYR A 299 17.76 -16.33 5.47
CA TYR A 299 18.31 -16.75 4.17
C TYR A 299 17.32 -17.64 3.43
N GLU A 300 17.22 -17.45 2.11
CA GLU A 300 16.55 -18.39 1.24
C GLU A 300 17.34 -19.71 1.19
N SER A 301 16.73 -20.82 1.55
CA SER A 301 17.41 -22.11 1.83
C SER A 301 17.48 -23.07 0.65
N ASP A 302 16.97 -22.72 -0.54
CA ASP A 302 16.77 -23.64 -1.65
C ASP A 302 17.96 -23.82 -2.60
N GLY A 303 19.16 -23.40 -2.17
CA GLY A 303 20.41 -23.55 -2.95
C GLY A 303 20.57 -22.57 -4.11
N LYS A 304 19.62 -21.67 -4.32
CA LYS A 304 19.75 -20.56 -5.28
C LYS A 304 20.62 -19.43 -4.72
N PRO A 305 20.93 -18.38 -5.52
CA PRO A 305 21.73 -17.26 -5.06
C PRO A 305 21.25 -16.82 -3.68
N GLY A 306 22.15 -16.84 -2.69
CA GLY A 306 21.83 -16.57 -1.30
C GLY A 306 21.18 -15.20 -1.16
N ARG A 307 19.92 -15.18 -0.80
CA ARG A 307 19.14 -13.96 -0.59
C ARG A 307 18.91 -13.80 0.91
N LEU A 308 19.25 -12.64 1.44
CA LEU A 308 18.85 -12.25 2.78
C LEU A 308 17.53 -11.49 2.67
N GLN A 309 16.52 -11.97 3.37
CA GLN A 309 15.16 -11.41 3.32
C GLN A 309 14.77 -10.86 4.69
N ALA A 310 14.16 -9.69 4.69
CA ALA A 310 13.42 -9.18 5.84
C ALA A 310 11.98 -9.69 5.74
N VAL A 311 11.58 -10.48 6.73
CA VAL A 311 10.28 -11.16 6.74
C VAL A 311 9.51 -10.77 8.00
N GLU A 312 8.26 -10.36 7.82
CA GLU A 312 7.36 -10.01 8.92
C GLU A 312 7.02 -11.23 9.78
N THR A 313 6.51 -10.98 10.98
CA THR A 313 6.01 -12.01 11.89
C THR A 313 4.88 -12.82 11.27
N ALA A 314 4.61 -13.99 11.86
CA ALA A 314 3.59 -14.90 11.39
C ALA A 314 2.19 -14.43 11.78
N GLU A 315 1.36 -14.11 10.78
CA GLU A 315 0.01 -13.61 11.02
C GLU A 315 -1.05 -14.41 10.26
N SER A 316 -2.25 -14.44 10.82
CA SER A 316 -3.39 -15.02 10.13
C SER A 316 -3.83 -14.12 8.97
N PRO A 317 -4.18 -14.67 7.80
CA PRO A 317 -4.74 -13.89 6.71
C PRO A 317 -6.18 -13.40 6.97
N ILE A 318 -6.81 -13.89 8.06
CA ILE A 318 -8.14 -13.48 8.50
C ILE A 318 -8.01 -12.80 9.86
N ASN A 319 -8.59 -11.61 9.98
CA ASN A 319 -8.64 -10.85 11.24
C ASN A 319 -10.05 -10.39 11.53
N ARG A 320 -10.44 -10.28 12.80
CA ARG A 320 -11.66 -9.56 13.15
C ARG A 320 -11.41 -8.08 13.04
N HIS A 321 -12.32 -7.40 12.35
CA HIS A 321 -12.27 -5.95 12.22
C HIS A 321 -12.36 -5.30 13.62
N PRO A 322 -11.45 -4.41 13.99
CA PRO A 322 -11.32 -3.90 15.37
C PRO A 322 -12.56 -3.23 15.94
N VAL A 323 -13.42 -2.62 15.09
CA VAL A 323 -14.61 -1.91 15.52
C VAL A 323 -15.86 -2.79 15.41
N THR A 324 -16.01 -3.53 14.30
CA THR A 324 -17.24 -4.29 14.04
C THR A 324 -17.19 -5.72 14.55
N GLY A 325 -15.99 -6.24 14.87
CA GLY A 325 -15.76 -7.63 15.25
C GLY A 325 -16.01 -8.64 14.13
N LEU A 326 -16.37 -8.18 12.93
CA LEU A 326 -16.64 -9.04 11.79
C LEU A 326 -15.33 -9.54 11.15
N PRO A 327 -15.22 -10.81 10.78
CA PRO A 327 -14.02 -11.33 10.14
C PRO A 327 -13.88 -10.81 8.71
N VAL A 328 -12.66 -10.45 8.35
CA VAL A 328 -12.28 -9.94 7.04
C VAL A 328 -10.98 -10.58 6.56
N TRP A 329 -10.78 -10.67 5.26
CA TRP A 329 -9.49 -10.95 4.63
C TRP A 329 -8.60 -9.72 4.77
N PHE A 330 -7.61 -9.79 5.65
CA PHE A 330 -6.76 -8.67 6.01
C PHE A 330 -5.30 -9.11 5.93
N ASN A 331 -4.67 -8.88 4.79
CA ASN A 331 -3.27 -9.18 4.53
C ASN A 331 -2.83 -8.64 3.16
N ASN A 332 -1.55 -8.71 2.89
CA ASN A 332 -0.91 -8.19 1.68
C ASN A 332 -0.49 -9.30 0.68
N ALA A 333 -1.01 -10.53 0.81
CA ALA A 333 -0.58 -11.66 -0.02
C ALA A 333 -0.79 -11.41 -1.53
N HIS A 334 -1.90 -10.80 -1.92
CA HIS A 334 -2.18 -10.53 -3.33
C HIS A 334 -1.16 -9.59 -3.98
N ASN A 335 -0.58 -8.66 -3.23
CA ASN A 335 0.46 -7.76 -3.74
C ASN A 335 1.86 -8.38 -3.68
N HIS A 336 2.15 -9.19 -2.66
CA HIS A 336 3.51 -9.64 -2.37
C HIS A 336 3.85 -11.05 -2.86
N ALA A 337 2.86 -11.93 -3.08
CA ALA A 337 3.13 -13.27 -3.57
C ALA A 337 3.78 -13.23 -4.96
N ARG A 338 5.04 -13.67 -5.05
CA ARG A 338 5.83 -13.63 -6.28
C ARG A 338 5.14 -14.29 -7.45
N LYS A 339 4.55 -15.45 -7.25
CA LYS A 339 3.83 -16.20 -8.30
C LYS A 339 2.62 -15.46 -8.87
N LEU A 340 2.02 -14.54 -8.11
CA LEU A 340 0.99 -13.64 -8.61
C LEU A 340 1.59 -12.45 -9.35
N ARG A 341 2.72 -11.94 -8.88
CA ARG A 341 3.46 -10.83 -9.48
C ARG A 341 4.03 -11.17 -10.85
N ASP A 342 4.64 -12.34 -11.01
CA ASP A 342 5.26 -12.79 -12.26
C ASP A 342 4.29 -12.80 -13.46
N ARG A 343 3.00 -12.75 -13.19
CA ARG A 343 1.92 -12.73 -14.20
C ARG A 343 1.33 -11.35 -14.46
N ARG A 344 1.89 -10.31 -13.88
CA ARG A 344 1.41 -8.92 -13.98
C ARG A 344 2.53 -8.03 -14.50
N PRO A 345 2.21 -6.91 -15.14
CA PRO A 345 3.22 -5.90 -15.45
C PRO A 345 3.99 -5.52 -14.18
N CYS A 346 5.30 -5.73 -14.20
CA CYS A 346 6.15 -5.52 -13.05
C CYS A 346 7.42 -4.79 -13.46
N GLY A 347 7.59 -3.56 -12.98
CA GLY A 347 8.80 -2.76 -13.17
C GLY A 347 9.88 -3.00 -12.11
N VAL A 348 9.63 -3.89 -11.14
CA VAL A 348 10.58 -4.20 -10.08
C VAL A 348 11.51 -5.31 -10.54
N PRO A 349 12.85 -5.14 -10.42
CA PRO A 349 13.80 -6.22 -10.71
C PRO A 349 13.52 -7.48 -9.89
N GLU A 350 13.89 -8.64 -10.42
CA GLU A 350 13.64 -9.94 -9.76
C GLU A 350 14.17 -9.99 -8.33
N VAL A 351 15.33 -9.40 -8.07
CA VAL A 351 15.93 -9.29 -6.74
C VAL A 351 15.04 -8.55 -5.73
N GLY A 352 14.32 -7.53 -6.20
CA GLY A 352 13.40 -6.75 -5.38
C GLY A 352 12.03 -7.39 -5.18
N MET A 353 11.74 -8.52 -5.84
CA MET A 353 10.45 -9.19 -5.70
C MET A 353 10.29 -9.81 -4.32
N THR A 354 9.20 -9.47 -3.69
CA THR A 354 8.78 -10.02 -2.40
C THR A 354 8.12 -11.38 -2.56
N GLU A 355 7.96 -12.13 -1.46
CA GLU A 355 7.34 -13.45 -1.44
C GLU A 355 6.43 -13.59 -0.23
N VAL A 356 5.51 -14.54 -0.31
CA VAL A 356 4.62 -14.93 0.80
C VAL A 356 4.84 -16.40 1.10
N PHE A 357 5.04 -16.70 2.38
CA PHE A 357 5.36 -18.03 2.88
C PHE A 357 4.26 -18.55 3.79
N TYR A 358 4.10 -19.89 3.85
CA TYR A 358 3.43 -20.51 4.99
C TYR A 358 4.33 -20.35 6.22
N ALA A 359 3.76 -19.86 7.32
CA ALA A 359 4.55 -19.50 8.49
C ALA A 359 5.16 -20.72 9.22
N ASP A 360 4.54 -21.88 9.10
CA ASP A 360 4.97 -23.12 9.76
C ASP A 360 6.19 -23.79 9.09
N THR A 361 6.35 -23.63 7.76
CA THR A 361 7.43 -24.29 7.01
C THR A 361 8.37 -23.34 6.31
N MET A 362 8.00 -22.06 6.17
CA MET A 362 8.71 -21.09 5.34
C MET A 362 8.81 -21.47 3.86
N GLU A 363 7.92 -22.36 3.41
CA GLU A 363 7.77 -22.64 1.97
C GLU A 363 6.91 -21.55 1.32
N PRO A 364 7.26 -21.07 0.11
CA PRO A 364 6.40 -20.16 -0.64
C PRO A 364 5.00 -20.76 -0.85
N LEU A 365 3.98 -19.93 -0.87
CA LEU A 365 2.62 -20.36 -1.15
C LEU A 365 2.57 -21.23 -2.42
N SER A 366 1.76 -22.28 -2.41
CA SER A 366 1.59 -23.17 -3.57
C SER A 366 0.97 -22.40 -4.75
N LEU A 367 1.17 -22.92 -5.97
CA LEU A 367 0.52 -22.35 -7.17
C LEU A 367 -1.00 -22.40 -7.07
N GLU A 368 -1.54 -23.45 -6.45
CA GLU A 368 -2.97 -23.62 -6.22
C GLU A 368 -3.53 -22.55 -5.28
N ASP A 369 -2.88 -22.32 -4.15
CA ASP A 369 -3.30 -21.29 -3.20
C ASP A 369 -3.17 -19.88 -3.79
N CYS A 370 -2.10 -19.62 -4.52
CA CYS A 370 -1.94 -18.35 -5.24
C CYS A 370 -3.04 -18.16 -6.29
N ALA A 371 -3.41 -19.22 -7.03
CA ALA A 371 -4.48 -19.15 -8.03
C ALA A 371 -5.84 -18.86 -7.37
N GLU A 372 -6.10 -19.45 -6.20
CA GLU A 372 -7.33 -19.18 -5.47
C GLU A 372 -7.36 -17.76 -4.87
N ILE A 373 -6.26 -17.31 -4.27
CA ILE A 373 -6.14 -15.91 -3.80
C ILE A 373 -6.40 -14.96 -4.97
N LYS A 374 -5.79 -15.22 -6.14
CA LYS A 374 -6.02 -14.43 -7.35
C LYS A 374 -7.50 -14.43 -7.73
N ARG A 375 -8.11 -15.62 -7.87
CA ARG A 375 -9.50 -15.77 -8.31
C ARG A 375 -10.46 -15.03 -7.39
N ALA A 376 -10.35 -15.27 -6.07
CA ALA A 376 -11.23 -14.65 -5.09
C ALA A 376 -11.03 -13.13 -5.00
N SER A 377 -9.79 -12.67 -5.04
CA SER A 377 -9.47 -11.24 -4.93
C SER A 377 -9.87 -10.47 -6.20
N GLU A 378 -9.47 -10.94 -7.38
CA GLU A 378 -9.69 -10.22 -8.63
C GLU A 378 -11.18 -10.19 -9.05
N LYS A 379 -11.97 -11.18 -8.61
CA LYS A 379 -13.42 -11.17 -8.80
C LYS A 379 -14.11 -9.98 -8.14
N HIS A 380 -13.52 -9.45 -7.08
CA HIS A 380 -14.09 -8.37 -6.28
C HIS A 380 -13.37 -7.02 -6.48
N ILE A 381 -12.45 -6.93 -7.43
CA ILE A 381 -11.85 -5.65 -7.79
C ILE A 381 -12.89 -4.75 -8.43
N THR A 382 -13.02 -3.55 -7.88
CA THR A 382 -13.69 -2.41 -8.51
C THR A 382 -12.62 -1.42 -8.94
N ALA A 383 -12.55 -1.15 -10.25
CA ALA A 383 -11.63 -0.16 -10.81
C ALA A 383 -12.32 1.20 -10.87
N LEU A 384 -11.72 2.19 -10.23
CA LEU A 384 -12.26 3.54 -10.09
C LEU A 384 -11.54 4.49 -11.04
N PRO A 385 -12.22 5.00 -12.09
CA PRO A 385 -11.69 6.05 -12.93
C PRO A 385 -11.87 7.39 -12.21
N MET A 386 -11.03 7.63 -11.19
CA MET A 386 -11.12 8.84 -10.39
C MET A 386 -10.82 10.09 -11.23
N GLU A 387 -11.65 11.10 -11.07
CA GLU A 387 -11.49 12.41 -11.66
C GLU A 387 -10.87 13.40 -10.65
N PRO A 388 -10.30 14.53 -11.10
CA PRO A 388 -9.79 15.55 -10.19
C PRO A 388 -10.85 15.99 -9.17
N GLY A 389 -10.49 15.94 -7.88
CA GLY A 389 -11.38 16.22 -6.76
C GLY A 389 -12.16 14.99 -6.24
N ASP A 390 -12.07 13.83 -6.91
CA ASP A 390 -12.61 12.59 -6.36
C ASP A 390 -11.74 12.11 -5.19
N VAL A 391 -12.40 11.59 -4.15
CA VAL A 391 -11.73 10.99 -2.99
C VAL A 391 -12.29 9.61 -2.70
N LEU A 392 -11.41 8.64 -2.47
CA LEU A 392 -11.78 7.35 -1.91
C LEU A 392 -11.42 7.32 -0.43
N LEU A 393 -12.45 7.34 0.44
CA LEU A 393 -12.28 7.03 1.85
C LEU A 393 -12.25 5.53 2.04
N VAL A 394 -11.29 5.01 2.79
CA VAL A 394 -11.04 3.58 2.98
C VAL A 394 -11.00 3.26 4.47
N ASP A 395 -11.75 2.27 4.88
CA ASP A 395 -11.52 1.51 6.10
C ASP A 395 -10.41 0.50 5.80
N ASN A 396 -9.22 0.78 6.27
CA ASN A 396 -8.01 0.07 5.87
C ASN A 396 -7.91 -1.36 6.43
N TYR A 397 -8.70 -1.71 7.45
CA TYR A 397 -8.80 -3.09 7.93
C TYR A 397 -9.72 -3.95 7.06
N ARG A 398 -10.61 -3.33 6.28
CA ARG A 398 -11.59 -4.05 5.50
C ARG A 398 -11.35 -3.97 3.99
N ALA A 399 -11.02 -2.81 3.46
CA ALA A 399 -10.88 -2.60 2.03
C ALA A 399 -9.42 -2.59 1.60
N LEU A 400 -9.06 -3.57 0.76
CA LEU A 400 -7.77 -3.61 0.11
C LEU A 400 -7.78 -2.71 -1.11
N HIS A 401 -6.63 -2.10 -1.38
CA HIS A 401 -6.49 -1.17 -2.50
C HIS A 401 -5.23 -1.44 -3.32
N GLY A 402 -5.15 -0.81 -4.47
CA GLY A 402 -4.02 -0.91 -5.37
C GLY A 402 -4.18 0.01 -6.59
N ARG A 403 -3.36 -0.21 -7.60
CA ARG A 403 -3.32 0.67 -8.78
C ARG A 403 -2.99 -0.10 -10.05
N ASP A 404 -3.71 0.24 -11.10
CA ASP A 404 -3.42 -0.21 -12.46
C ASP A 404 -2.17 0.50 -13.03
N VAL A 405 -1.55 -0.07 -14.04
CA VAL A 405 -0.47 0.61 -14.78
C VAL A 405 -0.99 1.89 -15.45
N PHE A 406 -0.11 2.86 -15.67
CA PHE A 406 -0.50 4.13 -16.29
C PHE A 406 0.59 4.65 -17.24
N ASN A 407 0.21 5.62 -18.06
CA ASN A 407 1.10 6.35 -18.94
C ASN A 407 0.94 7.86 -18.72
N GLY A 408 2.00 8.59 -19.06
CA GLY A 408 2.05 10.03 -18.84
C GLY A 408 2.20 10.41 -17.37
N ASP A 409 1.82 11.63 -17.05
CA ASP A 409 1.87 12.18 -15.70
C ASP A 409 0.57 11.89 -14.95
N ARG A 410 0.69 11.60 -13.66
CA ARG A 410 -0.41 11.32 -12.74
C ARG A 410 -0.09 11.91 -11.38
N PHE A 411 -1.07 12.51 -10.71
CA PHE A 411 -0.90 12.98 -9.35
C PHE A 411 -2.09 12.57 -8.48
N HIS A 412 -1.89 11.51 -7.73
CA HIS A 412 -2.75 11.11 -6.61
C HIS A 412 -1.97 11.26 -5.31
N ALA A 413 -2.69 11.50 -4.25
CA ALA A 413 -2.10 11.61 -2.93
C ALA A 413 -2.97 10.93 -1.88
N VAL A 414 -2.42 10.70 -0.70
CA VAL A 414 -3.11 9.99 0.37
C VAL A 414 -2.79 10.63 1.72
N SER A 415 -3.80 10.67 2.59
CA SER A 415 -3.62 10.92 4.02
C SER A 415 -4.08 9.70 4.80
N TRP A 416 -3.35 9.37 5.86
CA TRP A 416 -3.59 8.26 6.76
C TRP A 416 -4.14 8.79 8.08
N PHE A 417 -5.03 8.02 8.72
CA PHE A 417 -5.72 8.48 9.92
C PHE A 417 -5.72 7.41 11.01
N THR A 418 -5.71 7.89 12.27
CA THR A 418 -5.84 7.06 13.47
C THR A 418 -7.30 6.71 13.74
N TRP A 419 -7.51 5.92 14.80
CA TRP A 419 -8.82 5.74 15.41
C TRP A 419 -9.19 7.02 16.18
N ASP A 420 -10.34 7.58 15.90
CA ASP A 420 -10.70 8.91 16.36
C ASP A 420 -11.49 8.96 17.68
N ASP A 421 -12.10 7.89 18.13
CA ASP A 421 -13.10 7.95 19.21
C ASP A 421 -12.77 7.10 20.45
N ASN A 422 -11.59 6.52 20.53
CA ASN A 422 -11.29 5.66 21.66
C ASN A 422 -10.15 6.23 22.52
N GLU A 423 -10.46 6.63 23.77
CA GLU A 423 -9.47 7.13 24.74
C GLU A 423 -8.32 6.13 24.98
N GLU A 424 -8.62 4.84 24.83
CA GLU A 424 -7.65 3.74 24.94
C GLU A 424 -6.50 3.85 23.91
N TRP A 425 -6.72 4.56 22.80
CA TRP A 425 -5.76 4.73 21.71
C TRP A 425 -5.00 6.06 21.77
N ARG A 426 -5.46 7.00 22.57
CA ARG A 426 -4.82 8.29 22.78
C ARG A 426 -3.54 8.21 23.62
N GLY A 427 -3.22 7.04 24.16
CA GLY A 427 -2.00 6.78 24.94
C GLY A 427 -0.74 6.58 24.09
N GLU A 428 -0.85 6.47 22.76
CA GLU A 428 0.33 6.44 21.90
C GLU A 428 0.97 7.83 21.85
N GLU A 429 2.26 7.91 22.15
CA GLU A 429 2.99 9.19 22.17
C GLU A 429 3.00 9.82 20.79
N ARG A 430 2.63 11.10 20.70
CA ARG A 430 2.86 11.91 19.50
C ARG A 430 4.36 12.05 19.31
N ARG A 431 4.88 11.54 18.21
CA ARG A 431 6.25 11.83 17.81
C ARG A 431 6.26 13.07 16.95
N ILE A 432 6.99 14.07 17.43
CA ILE A 432 7.21 15.30 16.66
C ILE A 432 8.28 14.99 15.61
N LEU A 433 7.93 15.12 14.34
CA LEU A 433 8.80 14.87 13.17
C LEU A 433 10.17 15.56 13.25
N GLU A 434 10.25 16.72 13.90
CA GLU A 434 11.46 17.55 13.97
C GLU A 434 12.62 16.90 14.74
N LYS A 435 12.39 15.93 15.59
CA LYS A 435 13.43 15.39 16.49
C LYS A 435 14.16 14.15 15.97
N ASN A 436 13.71 13.53 14.90
CA ASN A 436 14.40 12.39 14.34
C ASN A 436 15.49 12.84 13.34
N GLY A 437 16.67 13.21 13.86
CA GLY A 437 17.86 13.47 13.04
C GLY A 437 18.25 12.37 12.08
N LEU A 438 17.64 11.18 12.22
CA LEU A 438 17.76 10.05 11.32
C LEU A 438 17.00 10.29 9.99
N ASN A 439 15.78 10.83 10.02
CA ASN A 439 15.05 11.17 8.80
C ASN A 439 15.78 12.24 8.00
N LYS A 440 16.38 13.21 8.69
CA LYS A 440 17.23 14.22 8.07
C LYS A 440 18.50 13.60 7.44
N ALA A 441 19.09 12.59 8.08
CA ALA A 441 20.25 11.89 7.55
C ALA A 441 19.86 10.97 6.36
N ILE A 442 18.71 10.29 6.40
CA ILE A 442 18.21 9.46 5.31
C ILE A 442 17.80 10.34 4.12
N ASN A 443 17.09 11.42 4.33
CA ASN A 443 16.73 12.37 3.28
C ASN A 443 17.99 13.01 2.68
N SER A 444 18.97 13.40 3.49
CA SER A 444 20.27 13.89 3.02
C SER A 444 21.06 12.84 2.24
N MET A 445 20.95 11.55 2.58
CA MET A 445 21.55 10.46 1.78
C MET A 445 20.80 10.24 0.47
N MET A 446 19.48 10.39 0.44
CA MET A 446 18.67 10.31 -0.79
C MET A 446 18.95 11.49 -1.72
N ASP A 447 19.23 12.67 -1.18
CA ASP A 447 19.66 13.85 -1.96
C ASP A 447 21.09 13.72 -2.51
N TRP A 448 21.89 12.81 -1.95
CA TRP A 448 23.27 12.50 -2.42
C TRP A 448 23.30 11.43 -3.51
N LEU A 449 22.22 10.73 -3.78
CA LEU A 449 22.13 9.87 -4.95
C LEU A 449 22.18 10.76 -6.21
N PRO A 450 23.05 10.43 -7.21
CA PRO A 450 23.18 11.24 -8.40
C PRO A 450 21.80 11.50 -9.03
N LYS A 451 21.47 12.77 -9.26
CA LYS A 451 20.23 13.18 -9.97
C LYS A 451 20.18 12.60 -11.40
N ASP A 452 21.32 12.16 -11.91
CA ASP A 452 21.46 11.45 -13.20
C ASP A 452 20.77 10.08 -13.22
N PHE A 453 20.33 9.59 -12.07
CA PHE A 453 19.54 8.36 -12.00
C PHE A 453 18.10 8.54 -12.54
N GLU A 454 17.61 9.78 -12.59
CA GLU A 454 16.31 10.10 -13.17
C GLU A 454 16.38 10.33 -14.68
N SER A 455 17.55 10.70 -15.23
CA SER A 455 17.71 11.12 -16.63
C SER A 455 18.08 10.00 -17.61
N ASN A 456 18.48 8.82 -17.15
CA ASN A 456 18.94 7.71 -18.03
C ASN A 456 17.88 6.64 -18.30
N GLN A 457 16.60 6.95 -18.13
CA GLN A 457 15.48 6.09 -18.54
C GLN A 457 14.50 6.85 -19.45
N SER A 458 15.03 7.55 -20.44
CA SER A 458 14.25 7.97 -21.61
C SER A 458 14.27 6.89 -22.69
#